data_d2631b68ed329559c23fff0a2f3e9b7d
#
_entry.id   d2631b68ed329559c23fff0a2f3e9b7d
#
_cell.length_a   1.000
_cell.length_b   1.000
_cell.length_c   1.000
_cell.angle_alpha   90.00
_cell.angle_beta   90.00
_cell.angle_gamma   90.00
#
_symmetry.space_group_name_H-M   'P 1'
#
loop_
_entity.id
_entity.type
_entity.pdbx_description
1 polymer ?
#
loop_
_entity_poly.entity_id
_entity_poly.type
_entity_poly.pdbx_seq_one_letter_code
_entity_poly.pdbx_strand_id
1 'polypeptide(L)'
;MARLIAARRSAVVPRGGAFARLRIEDLAAPVLRACLTDAGIDATQVDEAILSNALGAGGNPARRVSLAAGLPDTVAGLTTDRQCAGGLDAILLAKALVDSGAADVVLAGGVESYSRRPLRLRTDPDGGPPVPYEQAPFTPWPDRDPDMAEAAAALAQRLNITRARQEAWAAQSHAKALAADLSAEIVPLDGVTRDAFPRVLSPRLLARAPVLTGSITAATAAVAADAAAVCLVVSDRIARGRGLALLGGATLGGTPEEPGLAPVAAIRRIWRGEPLAQAEIMEAYAVQALAVIDGTGLDPQIINPAGGGLARGHPIGASGAILAVRLFHGLKQGRGLAAIAAAGGIGTALLVEAPT
;
A
#
# COMPACT_ATOMS: atom_id res chain seq x y z
N MET A 1 23.64 5.85 -3.11
CA MET A 1 22.47 4.99 -3.42
C MET A 1 21.67 4.81 -2.15
N ALA A 2 20.34 4.92 -2.23
CA ALA A 2 19.46 4.70 -1.09
C ALA A 2 19.24 3.21 -0.82
N ARG A 3 19.14 2.85 0.47
CA ARG A 3 18.84 1.49 0.92
C ARG A 3 17.70 1.50 1.92
N LEU A 4 16.91 0.44 1.91
CA LEU A 4 15.87 0.15 2.88
C LEU A 4 16.44 -0.84 3.89
N ILE A 5 16.68 -0.40 5.15
CA ILE A 5 17.40 -1.20 6.16
C ILE A 5 16.52 -1.71 7.30
N ALA A 6 15.31 -1.20 7.43
CA ALA A 6 14.28 -1.71 8.33
C ALA A 6 12.89 -1.43 7.74
N ALA A 7 11.96 -2.32 8.00
CA ALA A 7 10.58 -2.18 7.55
C ALA A 7 9.64 -2.92 8.50
N ARG A 8 8.62 -2.24 8.99
CA ARG A 8 7.62 -2.79 9.91
C ARG A 8 6.22 -2.32 9.53
N ARG A 9 5.23 -3.04 9.98
CA ARG A 9 3.82 -2.66 9.86
C ARG A 9 3.01 -3.09 11.08
N SER A 10 1.87 -2.50 11.28
CA SER A 10 0.83 -3.09 12.13
C SER A 10 0.20 -4.31 11.44
N ALA A 11 -0.58 -5.09 12.15
CA ALA A 11 -1.58 -5.94 11.51
C ALA A 11 -2.52 -5.08 10.66
N VAL A 12 -3.10 -5.67 9.61
CA VAL A 12 -4.20 -5.06 8.84
C VAL A 12 -5.51 -5.58 9.42
N VAL A 13 -6.36 -4.66 9.85
CA VAL A 13 -7.64 -4.97 10.49
C VAL A 13 -8.78 -4.33 9.70
N PRO A 14 -9.82 -5.06 9.31
CA PRO A 14 -10.97 -4.49 8.62
C PRO A 14 -11.58 -3.32 9.39
N ARG A 15 -12.12 -2.34 8.66
CA ARG A 15 -12.88 -1.21 9.21
C ARG A 15 -13.90 -1.69 10.24
N GLY A 16 -13.94 -1.03 11.40
CA GLY A 16 -14.83 -1.39 12.53
C GLY A 16 -14.34 -2.58 13.35
N GLY A 17 -13.18 -3.16 13.04
CA GLY A 17 -12.58 -4.25 13.82
C GLY A 17 -11.81 -3.77 15.05
N ALA A 18 -10.82 -4.56 15.49
CA ALA A 18 -10.08 -4.29 16.74
C ALA A 18 -9.40 -2.91 16.77
N PHE A 19 -9.03 -2.34 15.63
CA PHE A 19 -8.41 -1.01 15.56
C PHE A 19 -9.40 0.16 15.44
N ALA A 20 -10.71 -0.09 15.56
CA ALA A 20 -11.74 0.93 15.36
C ALA A 20 -11.63 2.17 16.28
N ARG A 21 -10.96 2.05 17.41
CA ARG A 21 -10.75 3.15 18.36
C ARG A 21 -9.40 3.85 18.20
N LEU A 22 -8.46 3.24 17.46
CA LEU A 22 -7.11 3.77 17.32
C LEU A 22 -7.08 4.92 16.31
N ARG A 23 -6.41 6.00 16.69
CA ARG A 23 -6.10 7.11 15.80
C ARG A 23 -4.89 6.75 14.93
N ILE A 24 -4.61 7.55 13.92
CA ILE A 24 -3.46 7.34 13.04
C ILE A 24 -2.13 7.35 13.81
N GLU A 25 -2.02 8.17 14.85
CA GLU A 25 -0.84 8.22 15.72
C GLU A 25 -0.67 6.93 16.53
N ASP A 26 -1.77 6.38 17.04
CA ASP A 26 -1.77 5.15 17.83
C ASP A 26 -1.37 3.95 16.97
N LEU A 27 -1.73 3.97 15.66
CA LEU A 27 -1.36 2.95 14.68
C LEU A 27 0.10 3.07 14.23
N ALA A 28 0.57 4.28 13.89
CA ALA A 28 1.83 4.46 13.18
C ALA A 28 3.04 4.70 14.10
N ALA A 29 2.89 5.40 15.22
CA ALA A 29 4.01 5.74 16.08
C ALA A 29 4.76 4.50 16.65
N PRO A 30 4.08 3.42 17.08
CA PRO A 30 4.75 2.19 17.49
C PRO A 30 5.51 1.52 16.33
N VAL A 31 4.96 1.54 15.11
CA VAL A 31 5.59 0.97 13.91
C VAL A 31 6.88 1.72 13.56
N LEU A 32 6.83 3.03 13.64
CA LEU A 32 7.96 3.92 13.38
C LEU A 32 9.09 3.68 14.39
N ARG A 33 8.76 3.62 15.70
CA ARG A 33 9.75 3.26 16.73
C ARG A 33 10.37 1.88 16.50
N ALA A 34 9.58 0.89 16.10
CA ALA A 34 10.08 -0.45 15.81
C ALA A 34 11.08 -0.44 14.66
N CYS A 35 10.85 0.33 13.59
CA CYS A 35 11.82 0.47 12.49
C CYS A 35 13.16 1.05 12.97
N LEU A 36 13.14 2.09 13.81
CA LEU A 36 14.36 2.69 14.38
C LEU A 36 15.12 1.69 15.26
N THR A 37 14.37 0.97 16.12
CA THR A 37 14.95 -0.06 17.00
C THR A 37 15.63 -1.18 16.21
N ASP A 38 14.96 -1.71 15.18
CA ASP A 38 15.50 -2.79 14.33
C ASP A 38 16.75 -2.34 13.56
N ALA A 39 16.77 -1.09 13.13
CA ALA A 39 17.93 -0.53 12.42
C ALA A 39 19.09 -0.17 13.34
N GLY A 40 18.87 -0.02 14.65
CA GLY A 40 19.83 0.55 15.59
C GLY A 40 20.13 2.03 15.30
N ILE A 41 19.11 2.79 14.85
CA ILE A 41 19.20 4.21 14.53
C ILE A 41 18.54 5.01 15.65
N ASP A 42 19.27 6.00 16.18
CA ASP A 42 18.71 6.90 17.18
C ASP A 42 17.73 7.88 16.52
N ALA A 43 16.67 8.25 17.25
CA ALA A 43 15.66 9.17 16.76
C ALA A 43 16.22 10.54 16.36
N THR A 44 17.32 10.96 16.99
CA THR A 44 18.03 12.25 16.67
C THR A 44 18.75 12.22 15.33
N GLN A 45 18.92 11.05 14.71
CA GLN A 45 19.54 10.90 13.40
C GLN A 45 18.54 10.99 12.25
N VAL A 46 17.24 11.08 12.55
CA VAL A 46 16.19 11.14 11.54
C VAL A 46 16.11 12.53 10.96
N ASP A 47 16.31 12.66 9.65
CA ASP A 47 16.22 13.93 8.93
C ASP A 47 14.77 14.27 8.55
N GLU A 48 13.98 13.27 8.13
CA GLU A 48 12.62 13.51 7.65
C GLU A 48 11.72 12.28 7.88
N ALA A 49 10.41 12.51 7.98
CA ALA A 49 9.38 11.49 8.01
C ALA A 49 8.31 11.76 6.94
N ILE A 50 8.16 10.87 5.97
CA ILE A 50 7.20 11.01 4.87
C ILE A 50 6.13 9.94 4.99
N LEU A 51 4.90 10.32 5.32
CA LEU A 51 3.80 9.37 5.47
C LEU A 51 2.62 9.72 4.57
N SER A 52 2.12 8.71 3.88
CA SER A 52 0.86 8.83 3.14
C SER A 52 -0.34 8.66 4.06
N ASN A 53 -1.34 9.52 3.85
CA ASN A 53 -2.66 9.43 4.47
C ASN A 53 -3.69 10.07 3.54
N ALA A 54 -4.64 9.29 3.03
CA ALA A 54 -5.61 9.73 2.02
C ALA A 54 -6.97 10.13 2.63
N LEU A 55 -7.34 9.58 3.79
CA LEU A 55 -8.66 9.76 4.38
C LEU A 55 -8.67 10.68 5.61
N GLY A 56 -7.51 11.18 6.00
CA GLY A 56 -7.36 11.96 7.22
C GLY A 56 -7.99 13.35 7.18
N ALA A 57 -8.09 13.95 8.36
CA ALA A 57 -8.66 15.29 8.57
C ALA A 57 -7.69 16.44 8.25
N GLY A 58 -6.51 16.16 7.68
CA GLY A 58 -5.46 17.15 7.54
C GLY A 58 -4.63 17.36 8.82
N GLY A 59 -4.03 18.53 8.98
CA GLY A 59 -3.18 18.83 10.14
C GLY A 59 -1.82 18.13 10.11
N ASN A 60 -1.33 17.81 8.93
CA ASN A 60 -0.07 17.10 8.69
C ASN A 60 0.06 15.80 9.51
N PRO A 61 -0.65 14.72 9.13
CA PRO A 61 -0.56 13.40 9.75
C PRO A 61 0.87 12.91 10.02
N ALA A 62 1.81 13.10 9.07
CA ALA A 62 3.20 12.69 9.26
C ALA A 62 3.85 13.40 10.46
N ARG A 63 3.65 14.71 10.59
CA ARG A 63 4.17 15.48 11.74
C ARG A 63 3.56 14.99 13.07
N ARG A 64 2.26 14.77 13.09
CA ARG A 64 1.56 14.27 14.29
C ARG A 64 2.08 12.91 14.73
N VAL A 65 2.28 12.00 13.77
CA VAL A 65 2.85 10.66 14.03
C VAL A 65 4.30 10.77 14.51
N SER A 66 5.12 11.62 13.90
CA SER A 66 6.53 11.85 14.29
C SER A 66 6.63 12.31 15.74
N LEU A 67 5.84 13.29 16.14
CA LEU A 67 5.79 13.77 17.52
C LEU A 67 5.30 12.68 18.49
N ALA A 68 4.25 11.93 18.12
CA ALA A 68 3.75 10.82 18.92
C ALA A 68 4.75 9.65 19.03
N ALA A 69 5.64 9.51 18.05
CA ALA A 69 6.72 8.53 18.07
C ALA A 69 7.92 8.97 18.93
N GLY A 70 7.97 10.23 19.35
CA GLY A 70 9.08 10.78 20.11
C GLY A 70 10.28 11.21 19.24
N LEU A 71 10.06 11.49 17.94
CA LEU A 71 11.11 12.11 17.12
C LEU A 71 11.34 13.54 17.59
N PRO A 72 12.56 14.07 17.39
CA PRO A 72 12.86 15.47 17.72
C PRO A 72 11.94 16.46 17.02
N ASP A 73 11.71 17.60 17.66
CA ASP A 73 10.92 18.70 17.08
C ASP A 73 11.47 19.26 15.79
N THR A 74 12.74 18.99 15.50
CA THR A 74 13.41 19.35 14.24
C THR A 74 12.95 18.52 13.04
N VAL A 75 12.37 17.32 13.23
CA VAL A 75 11.83 16.48 12.15
C VAL A 75 10.50 17.06 11.69
N ALA A 76 10.47 17.68 10.51
CA ALA A 76 9.32 18.44 10.04
C ALA A 76 8.08 17.57 9.75
N GLY A 77 8.26 16.47 9.05
CA GLY A 77 7.19 15.55 8.64
C GLY A 77 6.44 16.05 7.39
N LEU A 78 6.42 15.23 6.36
CA LEU A 78 5.70 15.47 5.12
C LEU A 78 4.55 14.48 4.95
N THR A 79 3.33 14.96 4.85
CA THR A 79 2.19 14.11 4.47
C THR A 79 1.95 14.16 2.98
N THR A 80 1.84 12.98 2.36
CA THR A 80 1.52 12.83 0.94
C THR A 80 0.15 12.21 0.77
N ASP A 81 -0.57 12.65 -0.28
CA ASP A 81 -1.76 11.99 -0.77
C ASP A 81 -1.58 11.69 -2.25
N ARG A 82 -1.46 10.40 -2.56
CA ARG A 82 -1.59 9.85 -3.90
C ARG A 82 -2.46 8.59 -3.81
N GLN A 83 -3.52 8.70 -3.06
CA GLN A 83 -4.47 7.63 -2.81
C GLN A 83 -3.74 6.32 -2.43
N CYS A 84 -4.11 5.20 -3.04
CA CYS A 84 -3.53 3.88 -2.74
C CYS A 84 -2.01 3.80 -2.96
N ALA A 85 -1.47 4.58 -3.90
CA ALA A 85 -0.04 4.58 -4.24
C ALA A 85 0.82 5.37 -3.25
N GLY A 86 0.21 6.25 -2.43
CA GLY A 86 0.94 7.23 -1.62
C GLY A 86 2.01 6.64 -0.70
N GLY A 87 1.76 5.46 -0.10
CA GLY A 87 2.74 4.81 0.76
C GLY A 87 3.99 4.33 0.01
N LEU A 88 3.83 3.87 -1.25
CA LEU A 88 4.97 3.50 -2.09
C LEU A 88 5.70 4.74 -2.62
N ASP A 89 4.94 5.80 -2.96
CA ASP A 89 5.51 7.09 -3.36
C ASP A 89 6.28 7.78 -2.25
N ALA A 90 5.87 7.65 -0.99
CA ALA A 90 6.63 8.14 0.14
C ALA A 90 8.05 7.53 0.18
N ILE A 91 8.16 6.23 -0.14
CA ILE A 91 9.45 5.54 -0.23
C ILE A 91 10.26 6.04 -1.44
N LEU A 92 9.63 6.32 -2.57
CA LEU A 92 10.30 6.91 -3.73
C LEU A 92 10.79 8.34 -3.45
N LEU A 93 10.01 9.14 -2.72
CA LEU A 93 10.45 10.48 -2.28
C LEU A 93 11.62 10.38 -1.31
N ALA A 94 11.57 9.47 -0.33
CA ALA A 94 12.70 9.22 0.58
C ALA A 94 13.95 8.80 -0.19
N LYS A 95 13.80 7.89 -1.19
CA LYS A 95 14.91 7.52 -2.09
C LYS A 95 15.49 8.74 -2.78
N ALA A 96 14.65 9.63 -3.32
CA ALA A 96 15.10 10.83 -4.02
C ALA A 96 15.86 11.79 -3.11
N LEU A 97 15.40 12.03 -1.87
CA LEU A 97 16.08 12.84 -0.87
C LEU A 97 17.45 12.25 -0.50
N VAL A 98 17.50 10.94 -0.29
CA VAL A 98 18.75 10.26 0.07
C VAL A 98 19.72 10.24 -1.11
N ASP A 99 19.28 9.94 -2.32
CA ASP A 99 20.15 9.89 -3.51
C ASP A 99 20.69 11.28 -3.90
N SER A 100 19.94 12.35 -3.63
CA SER A 100 20.39 13.72 -3.85
C SER A 100 21.34 14.24 -2.77
N GLY A 101 21.48 13.53 -1.64
CA GLY A 101 22.24 13.97 -0.48
C GLY A 101 21.53 15.01 0.38
N ALA A 102 20.24 15.24 0.16
CA ALA A 102 19.44 16.16 0.98
C ALA A 102 19.08 15.57 2.36
N ALA A 103 19.11 14.24 2.48
CA ALA A 103 18.89 13.51 3.73
C ALA A 103 19.75 12.25 3.76
N ASP A 104 20.06 11.75 4.95
CA ASP A 104 20.73 10.46 5.15
C ASP A 104 19.81 9.39 5.75
N VAL A 105 18.80 9.82 6.52
CA VAL A 105 17.89 8.93 7.27
C VAL A 105 16.47 9.44 7.15
N VAL A 106 15.62 8.70 6.42
CA VAL A 106 14.23 9.05 6.16
C VAL A 106 13.31 7.90 6.55
N LEU A 107 12.32 8.18 7.40
CA LEU A 107 11.22 7.27 7.67
C LEU A 107 10.12 7.51 6.62
N ALA A 108 9.76 6.48 5.86
CA ALA A 108 8.83 6.60 4.76
C ALA A 108 7.77 5.49 4.78
N GLY A 109 6.53 5.84 4.49
CA GLY A 109 5.46 4.84 4.46
C GLY A 109 4.07 5.45 4.43
N GLY A 110 3.15 4.86 5.20
CA GLY A 110 1.80 5.38 5.26
C GLY A 110 1.00 4.81 6.42
N VAL A 111 -0.08 5.49 6.74
CA VAL A 111 -1.05 5.09 7.75
C VAL A 111 -2.45 5.43 7.28
N GLU A 112 -3.39 4.53 7.54
CA GLU A 112 -4.80 4.80 7.29
C GLU A 112 -5.68 4.24 8.40
N SER A 113 -6.68 5.01 8.79
CA SER A 113 -7.76 4.57 9.65
C SER A 113 -9.10 4.88 8.98
N TYR A 114 -9.66 3.89 8.30
CA TYR A 114 -11.03 3.97 7.78
C TYR A 114 -12.04 4.11 8.89
N SER A 115 -11.77 3.47 10.05
CA SER A 115 -12.65 3.48 11.21
C SER A 115 -12.75 4.87 11.84
N ARG A 116 -11.67 5.66 11.78
CA ARG A 116 -11.57 6.99 12.42
C ARG A 116 -11.49 8.14 11.41
N ARG A 117 -11.80 7.88 10.12
CA ARG A 117 -11.80 8.94 9.12
C ARG A 117 -12.84 10.03 9.50
N PRO A 118 -12.56 11.31 9.19
CA PRO A 118 -13.52 12.38 9.42
C PRO A 118 -14.75 12.20 8.52
N LEU A 119 -15.86 12.76 8.94
CA LEU A 119 -16.97 13.01 8.05
C LEU A 119 -16.58 14.13 7.10
N ARG A 120 -16.88 13.95 5.80
CA ARG A 120 -16.59 14.92 4.75
C ARG A 120 -17.88 15.56 4.27
N LEU A 121 -17.88 16.88 4.21
CA LEU A 121 -19.01 17.64 3.71
C LEU A 121 -18.50 18.64 2.64
N ARG A 122 -19.23 18.76 1.55
CA ARG A 122 -19.00 19.77 0.52
C ARG A 122 -19.89 20.96 0.81
N THR A 123 -19.33 22.16 0.80
CA THR A 123 -20.10 23.41 0.89
C THR A 123 -20.93 23.58 -0.39
N ASP A 124 -22.13 24.10 -0.23
CA ASP A 124 -22.98 24.50 -1.34
C ASP A 124 -22.52 25.87 -1.86
N PRO A 125 -22.20 26.04 -3.15
CA PRO A 125 -21.78 27.33 -3.69
C PRO A 125 -22.84 28.41 -3.58
N ASP A 126 -24.13 28.03 -3.53
CA ASP A 126 -25.26 28.97 -3.41
C ASP A 126 -25.66 29.22 -1.94
N GLY A 127 -24.87 28.77 -0.97
CA GLY A 127 -25.07 28.98 0.46
C GLY A 127 -26.08 28.06 1.13
N GLY A 128 -26.48 26.98 0.46
CA GLY A 128 -27.31 25.94 1.04
C GLY A 128 -26.57 25.11 2.11
N PRO A 129 -27.23 24.13 2.76
CA PRO A 129 -26.62 23.28 3.76
C PRO A 129 -25.52 22.39 3.15
N PRO A 130 -24.41 22.16 3.87
CA PRO A 130 -23.34 21.29 3.39
C PRO A 130 -23.82 19.85 3.10
N VAL A 131 -23.35 19.25 2.01
CA VAL A 131 -23.74 17.91 1.57
C VAL A 131 -22.63 16.91 1.91
N PRO A 132 -22.94 15.81 2.66
CA PRO A 132 -21.96 14.79 2.96
C PRO A 132 -21.55 14.00 1.70
N TYR A 133 -20.28 13.58 1.65
CA TYR A 133 -19.79 12.68 0.62
C TYR A 133 -18.81 11.64 1.21
N GLU A 134 -18.87 10.43 0.68
CA GLU A 134 -17.98 9.32 1.10
C GLU A 134 -16.68 9.32 0.29
N GLN A 135 -16.77 9.47 -1.01
CA GLN A 135 -15.65 9.46 -1.94
C GLN A 135 -15.44 10.85 -2.54
N ALA A 136 -14.20 11.34 -2.45
CA ALA A 136 -13.81 12.53 -3.19
C ALA A 136 -13.72 12.21 -4.69
N PRO A 137 -14.01 13.16 -5.59
CA PRO A 137 -13.76 12.94 -7.01
C PRO A 137 -12.26 12.80 -7.27
N PHE A 138 -11.91 11.87 -8.16
CA PHE A 138 -10.53 11.62 -8.58
C PHE A 138 -10.18 12.29 -9.91
N THR A 139 -11.20 12.79 -10.62
CA THR A 139 -11.06 13.59 -11.83
C THR A 139 -11.97 14.81 -11.77
N PRO A 140 -11.69 15.88 -12.54
CA PRO A 140 -12.58 17.04 -12.61
C PRO A 140 -13.79 16.78 -13.53
N TRP A 141 -13.85 15.65 -14.22
CA TRP A 141 -14.89 15.30 -15.18
C TRP A 141 -15.75 14.15 -14.63
N PRO A 142 -17.02 14.40 -14.26
CA PRO A 142 -17.88 13.36 -13.67
C PRO A 142 -18.09 12.12 -14.56
N ASP A 143 -18.09 12.30 -15.87
CA ASP A 143 -18.22 11.23 -16.87
C ASP A 143 -16.93 10.38 -17.01
N ARG A 144 -15.82 10.85 -16.44
CA ARG A 144 -14.51 10.16 -16.41
C ARG A 144 -14.07 9.77 -15.01
N ASP A 145 -14.98 9.75 -14.04
CA ASP A 145 -14.74 9.44 -12.63
C ASP A 145 -15.64 8.28 -12.15
N PRO A 146 -15.46 7.08 -12.71
CA PRO A 146 -16.30 5.95 -12.37
C PRO A 146 -16.11 5.51 -10.91
N ASP A 147 -17.13 4.86 -10.34
CA ASP A 147 -16.96 4.06 -9.12
C ASP A 147 -15.88 2.99 -9.35
N MET A 148 -15.08 2.74 -8.32
CA MET A 148 -13.93 1.82 -8.45
C MET A 148 -14.36 0.38 -8.76
N ALA A 149 -15.51 -0.08 -8.26
CA ALA A 149 -16.01 -1.40 -8.59
C ALA A 149 -16.55 -1.46 -10.02
N GLU A 150 -17.16 -0.37 -10.51
CA GLU A 150 -17.60 -0.25 -11.90
C GLU A 150 -16.41 -0.23 -12.86
N ALA A 151 -15.36 0.53 -12.56
CA ALA A 151 -14.11 0.51 -13.32
C ALA A 151 -13.48 -0.89 -13.36
N ALA A 152 -13.49 -1.62 -12.23
CA ALA A 152 -13.02 -2.99 -12.16
C ALA A 152 -13.88 -3.94 -13.02
N ALA A 153 -15.21 -3.79 -13.00
CA ALA A 153 -16.12 -4.62 -13.82
C ALA A 153 -15.94 -4.35 -15.32
N ALA A 154 -15.82 -3.09 -15.72
CA ALA A 154 -15.54 -2.73 -17.11
C ALA A 154 -14.20 -3.31 -17.59
N LEU A 155 -13.16 -3.24 -16.75
CA LEU A 155 -11.86 -3.85 -17.02
C LEU A 155 -11.96 -5.38 -17.18
N ALA A 156 -12.72 -6.06 -16.30
CA ALA A 156 -12.95 -7.50 -16.39
C ALA A 156 -13.61 -7.89 -17.71
N GLN A 157 -14.63 -7.16 -18.12
CA GLN A 157 -15.33 -7.37 -19.39
C GLN A 157 -14.39 -7.15 -20.58
N ARG A 158 -13.67 -6.04 -20.62
CA ARG A 158 -12.78 -5.68 -21.72
C ARG A 158 -11.64 -6.68 -21.92
N LEU A 159 -11.07 -7.19 -20.81
CA LEU A 159 -9.94 -8.14 -20.86
C LEU A 159 -10.39 -9.61 -20.81
N ASN A 160 -11.70 -9.89 -20.82
CA ASN A 160 -12.26 -11.24 -20.68
C ASN A 160 -11.76 -11.99 -19.43
N ILE A 161 -11.54 -11.28 -18.32
CA ILE A 161 -11.16 -11.87 -17.05
C ILE A 161 -12.41 -12.37 -16.34
N THR A 162 -12.65 -13.68 -16.40
CA THR A 162 -13.88 -14.29 -15.89
C THR A 162 -13.98 -14.20 -14.37
N ARG A 163 -15.21 -14.25 -13.84
CA ARG A 163 -15.48 -14.35 -12.40
C ARG A 163 -14.76 -15.55 -11.78
N ALA A 164 -14.78 -16.71 -12.43
CA ALA A 164 -14.10 -17.91 -11.93
C ALA A 164 -12.58 -17.70 -11.76
N ARG A 165 -11.91 -17.00 -12.71
CA ARG A 165 -10.49 -16.65 -12.59
C ARG A 165 -10.23 -15.69 -11.44
N GLN A 166 -11.08 -14.70 -11.24
CA GLN A 166 -11.01 -13.76 -10.12
C GLN A 166 -11.19 -14.47 -8.77
N GLU A 167 -12.17 -15.35 -8.65
CA GLU A 167 -12.43 -16.12 -7.44
C GLU A 167 -11.30 -17.09 -7.11
N ALA A 168 -10.71 -17.74 -8.11
CA ALA A 168 -9.53 -18.59 -7.94
C ALA A 168 -8.34 -17.81 -7.40
N TRP A 169 -8.08 -16.61 -7.96
CA TRP A 169 -7.03 -15.73 -7.47
C TRP A 169 -7.26 -15.30 -6.01
N ALA A 170 -8.47 -14.88 -5.66
CA ALA A 170 -8.83 -14.50 -4.31
C ALA A 170 -8.66 -15.66 -3.32
N ALA A 171 -9.11 -16.87 -3.67
CA ALA A 171 -8.94 -18.06 -2.85
C ALA A 171 -7.45 -18.37 -2.61
N GLN A 172 -6.63 -18.28 -3.65
CA GLN A 172 -5.18 -18.47 -3.54
C GLN A 172 -4.51 -17.41 -2.64
N SER A 173 -4.87 -16.12 -2.80
CA SER A 173 -4.36 -15.04 -1.96
C SER A 173 -4.65 -15.30 -0.47
N HIS A 174 -5.87 -15.69 -0.13
CA HIS A 174 -6.24 -16.05 1.23
C HIS A 174 -5.51 -17.30 1.75
N ALA A 175 -5.36 -18.33 0.93
CA ALA A 175 -4.64 -19.55 1.30
C ALA A 175 -3.18 -19.28 1.60
N LYS A 176 -2.50 -18.48 0.76
CA LYS A 176 -1.11 -18.02 0.98
C LYS A 176 -1.00 -17.23 2.29
N ALA A 177 -1.95 -16.32 2.57
CA ALA A 177 -1.93 -15.51 3.78
C ALA A 177 -2.14 -16.33 5.06
N LEU A 178 -2.95 -17.40 5.01
CA LEU A 178 -3.15 -18.31 6.14
C LEU A 178 -1.91 -19.18 6.42
N ALA A 179 -1.13 -19.51 5.40
CA ALA A 179 0.06 -20.34 5.51
C ALA A 179 1.32 -19.56 5.93
N ALA A 180 1.31 -18.24 5.79
CA ALA A 180 2.48 -17.41 6.02
C ALA A 180 2.66 -17.06 7.50
N ASP A 181 3.90 -17.12 7.99
CA ASP A 181 4.30 -16.46 9.24
C ASP A 181 4.80 -15.05 8.95
N LEU A 182 4.05 -14.06 9.43
CA LEU A 182 4.33 -12.63 9.25
C LEU A 182 4.73 -11.94 10.56
N SER A 183 5.03 -12.70 11.60
CA SER A 183 5.37 -12.19 12.94
C SER A 183 6.58 -11.26 12.93
N ALA A 184 7.56 -11.52 12.04
CA ALA A 184 8.76 -10.69 11.89
C ALA A 184 8.49 -9.28 11.35
N GLU A 185 7.39 -9.05 10.65
CA GLU A 185 7.05 -7.74 10.08
C GLU A 185 5.98 -6.98 10.89
N ILE A 186 5.16 -7.72 11.67
CA ILE A 186 4.02 -7.14 12.40
C ILE A 186 4.45 -6.68 13.78
N VAL A 187 4.17 -5.42 14.08
CA VAL A 187 4.28 -4.84 15.42
C VAL A 187 2.96 -5.13 16.15
N PRO A 188 2.97 -5.84 17.28
CA PRO A 188 1.76 -6.08 18.07
C PRO A 188 1.16 -4.76 18.56
N LEU A 189 -0.13 -4.54 18.31
CA LEU A 189 -0.89 -3.37 18.78
C LEU A 189 -2.22 -3.81 19.36
N ASP A 190 -2.54 -3.32 20.55
CA ASP A 190 -3.82 -3.57 21.21
C ASP A 190 -4.21 -5.07 21.24
N GLY A 191 -3.21 -5.94 21.49
CA GLY A 191 -3.37 -7.40 21.53
C GLY A 191 -3.48 -8.08 20.16
N VAL A 192 -3.47 -7.34 19.06
CA VAL A 192 -3.52 -7.89 17.70
C VAL A 192 -2.10 -8.14 17.20
N THR A 193 -1.81 -9.39 16.86
CA THR A 193 -0.48 -9.87 16.44
C THR A 193 -0.43 -10.41 15.02
N ARG A 194 -1.57 -10.44 14.31
CA ARG A 194 -1.71 -10.96 12.94
C ARG A 194 -2.81 -10.24 12.18
N ASP A 195 -2.76 -10.31 10.85
CA ASP A 195 -3.82 -9.80 10.00
C ASP A 195 -5.17 -10.47 10.33
N ALA A 196 -6.24 -9.68 10.41
CA ALA A 196 -7.50 -10.15 10.97
C ALA A 196 -8.47 -10.77 9.93
N PHE A 197 -8.18 -10.61 8.63
CA PHE A 197 -9.14 -10.96 7.59
C PHE A 197 -8.86 -12.26 6.80
N PRO A 198 -7.64 -12.84 6.78
CA PRO A 198 -7.38 -14.10 6.07
C PRO A 198 -8.32 -15.22 6.53
N ARG A 199 -8.93 -15.92 5.58
CA ARG A 199 -9.87 -17.02 5.84
C ARG A 199 -9.90 -18.00 4.68
N VAL A 200 -10.44 -19.19 4.89
CA VAL A 200 -10.67 -20.16 3.82
C VAL A 200 -11.84 -19.69 2.96
N LEU A 201 -11.60 -19.41 1.69
CA LEU A 201 -12.66 -19.15 0.70
C LEU A 201 -13.06 -20.45 0.02
N SER A 202 -14.04 -21.16 0.61
CA SER A 202 -14.58 -22.36 0.00
C SER A 202 -15.42 -22.06 -1.26
N PRO A 203 -15.60 -23.02 -2.19
CA PRO A 203 -16.49 -22.82 -3.34
C PRO A 203 -17.90 -22.37 -2.96
N ARG A 204 -18.42 -22.87 -1.83
CA ARG A 204 -19.73 -22.48 -1.31
C ARG A 204 -19.77 -21.00 -0.89
N LEU A 205 -18.69 -20.48 -0.26
CA LEU A 205 -18.59 -19.06 0.13
C LEU A 205 -18.47 -18.17 -1.11
N LEU A 206 -17.64 -18.57 -2.08
CA LEU A 206 -17.47 -17.84 -3.34
C LEU A 206 -18.78 -17.74 -4.13
N ALA A 207 -19.51 -18.86 -4.27
CA ALA A 207 -20.79 -18.88 -4.97
C ALA A 207 -21.87 -17.98 -4.30
N ARG A 208 -21.77 -17.77 -2.98
CA ARG A 208 -22.70 -16.94 -2.20
C ARG A 208 -22.22 -15.51 -1.97
N ALA A 209 -21.01 -15.17 -2.42
CA ALA A 209 -20.48 -13.83 -2.24
C ALA A 209 -21.38 -12.80 -2.93
N PRO A 210 -21.81 -11.74 -2.22
CA PRO A 210 -22.60 -10.67 -2.81
C PRO A 210 -21.92 -10.09 -4.04
N VAL A 211 -22.66 -9.93 -5.12
CA VAL A 211 -22.21 -9.21 -6.32
C VAL A 211 -22.22 -7.72 -6.01
N LEU A 212 -21.10 -7.05 -6.26
CA LEU A 212 -20.99 -5.60 -6.16
C LEU A 212 -21.45 -4.97 -7.48
N THR A 213 -20.83 -5.38 -8.59
CA THR A 213 -21.23 -4.98 -9.95
C THR A 213 -20.61 -5.94 -10.97
N GLY A 214 -21.31 -6.26 -12.05
CA GLY A 214 -20.82 -7.16 -13.11
C GLY A 214 -20.30 -8.49 -12.57
N SER A 215 -19.03 -8.80 -12.83
CA SER A 215 -18.37 -10.01 -12.32
C SER A 215 -17.66 -9.80 -10.98
N ILE A 216 -17.67 -8.58 -10.44
CA ILE A 216 -16.99 -8.26 -9.18
C ILE A 216 -17.87 -8.62 -8.00
N THR A 217 -17.32 -9.34 -7.05
CA THR A 217 -18.01 -9.75 -5.81
C THR A 217 -17.27 -9.26 -4.57
N ALA A 218 -17.91 -9.31 -3.42
CA ALA A 218 -17.30 -9.01 -2.14
C ALA A 218 -16.12 -9.96 -1.78
N ALA A 219 -15.99 -11.10 -2.47
CA ALA A 219 -14.86 -12.01 -2.32
C ALA A 219 -13.67 -11.65 -3.22
N THR A 220 -13.90 -10.87 -4.29
CA THR A 220 -12.89 -10.47 -5.28
C THR A 220 -12.51 -8.99 -5.19
N ALA A 221 -12.97 -8.31 -4.14
CA ALA A 221 -12.65 -6.93 -3.78
C ALA A 221 -12.00 -6.89 -2.38
N ALA A 222 -10.95 -6.10 -2.20
CA ALA A 222 -10.32 -5.91 -0.91
C ALA A 222 -11.21 -5.08 0.02
N VAL A 223 -11.28 -5.45 1.29
CA VAL A 223 -12.07 -4.72 2.28
C VAL A 223 -11.32 -3.48 2.77
N ALA A 224 -12.07 -2.41 3.06
CA ALA A 224 -11.54 -1.24 3.74
C ALA A 224 -10.93 -1.62 5.11
N ALA A 225 -9.75 -1.11 5.43
CA ALA A 225 -9.01 -1.55 6.61
C ALA A 225 -8.22 -0.41 7.28
N ASP A 226 -7.82 -0.66 8.51
CA ASP A 226 -6.97 0.19 9.35
C ASP A 226 -5.58 -0.45 9.45
N ALA A 227 -4.53 0.29 9.17
CA ALA A 227 -3.14 -0.15 9.35
C ALA A 227 -2.14 1.00 9.20
N ALA A 228 -0.89 0.74 9.64
CA ALA A 228 0.29 1.54 9.34
C ALA A 228 1.42 0.64 8.84
N ALA A 229 2.25 1.18 7.94
CA ALA A 229 3.46 0.54 7.46
C ALA A 229 4.54 1.59 7.24
N VAL A 230 5.76 1.32 7.72
CA VAL A 230 6.89 2.25 7.67
C VAL A 230 8.15 1.50 7.27
N CYS A 231 8.94 2.13 6.42
CA CYS A 231 10.25 1.71 5.97
C CYS A 231 11.28 2.76 6.38
N LEU A 232 12.46 2.34 6.79
CA LEU A 232 13.59 3.23 7.04
C LEU A 232 14.52 3.21 5.83
N VAL A 233 14.54 4.32 5.11
CA VAL A 233 15.38 4.54 3.92
C VAL A 233 16.59 5.37 4.32
N VAL A 234 17.78 4.86 4.03
CA VAL A 234 19.02 5.54 4.43
C VAL A 234 20.03 5.57 3.29
N SER A 235 21.02 6.47 3.41
CA SER A 235 22.17 6.49 2.51
C SER A 235 23.04 5.24 2.69
N ASP A 236 23.77 4.85 1.63
CA ASP A 236 24.66 3.69 1.65
C ASP A 236 25.75 3.83 2.73
N ARG A 237 26.15 5.08 3.06
CA ARG A 237 27.04 5.39 4.16
C ARG A 237 26.51 4.92 5.52
N ILE A 238 25.21 5.12 5.78
CA ILE A 238 24.55 4.67 7.01
C ILE A 238 24.23 3.17 6.93
N ALA A 239 23.81 2.69 5.78
CA ALA A 239 23.44 1.28 5.58
C ALA A 239 24.61 0.32 5.73
N ARG A 240 25.80 0.72 5.30
CA ARG A 240 27.00 -0.13 5.31
C ARG A 240 26.78 -1.48 4.62
N GLY A 241 26.13 -1.44 3.46
CA GLY A 241 25.80 -2.63 2.67
C GLY A 241 24.59 -3.44 3.16
N ARG A 242 23.98 -3.10 4.30
CA ARG A 242 22.77 -3.80 4.82
C ARG A 242 21.51 -3.44 4.03
N GLY A 243 20.50 -4.31 4.12
CA GLY A 243 19.16 -4.08 3.61
C GLY A 243 19.04 -4.12 2.09
N LEU A 244 17.86 -3.81 1.57
CA LEU A 244 17.58 -3.82 0.14
C LEU A 244 18.08 -2.55 -0.52
N ALA A 245 18.80 -2.67 -1.64
CA ALA A 245 19.12 -1.53 -2.50
C ALA A 245 17.86 -1.07 -3.24
N LEU A 246 17.56 0.22 -3.22
CA LEU A 246 16.46 0.82 -3.97
C LEU A 246 16.96 1.18 -5.38
N LEU A 247 16.79 0.25 -6.34
CA LEU A 247 17.34 0.39 -7.69
C LEU A 247 16.65 1.48 -8.51
N GLY A 248 15.31 1.54 -8.43
CA GLY A 248 14.54 2.50 -9.20
C GLY A 248 13.07 2.48 -8.85
N GLY A 249 12.36 3.50 -9.29
CA GLY A 249 10.91 3.58 -9.18
C GLY A 249 10.33 4.53 -10.19
N ALA A 250 9.05 4.39 -10.45
CA ALA A 250 8.30 5.27 -11.32
C ALA A 250 6.86 5.39 -10.85
N THR A 251 6.33 6.60 -10.96
CA THR A 251 4.91 6.89 -10.83
C THR A 251 4.43 7.55 -12.11
N LEU A 252 3.42 6.96 -12.73
CA LEU A 252 2.88 7.44 -14.01
C LEU A 252 1.36 7.58 -13.91
N GLY A 253 0.84 8.64 -14.53
CA GLY A 253 -0.58 8.77 -14.82
C GLY A 253 -0.93 8.01 -16.09
N GLY A 254 -2.17 7.55 -16.17
CA GLY A 254 -2.77 6.88 -17.33
C GLY A 254 -4.23 7.29 -17.48
N THR A 255 -5.02 6.44 -18.10
CA THR A 255 -6.46 6.64 -18.30
C THR A 255 -7.20 6.62 -16.95
N PRO A 256 -7.84 7.72 -16.52
CA PRO A 256 -8.49 7.78 -15.21
C PRO A 256 -9.56 6.71 -15.01
N GLU A 257 -10.28 6.37 -16.07
CA GLU A 257 -11.35 5.37 -16.07
C GLU A 257 -10.83 3.93 -15.91
N GLU A 258 -9.52 3.70 -16.11
CA GLU A 258 -8.90 2.38 -16.07
C GLU A 258 -7.73 2.30 -15.06
N PRO A 259 -7.93 2.67 -13.80
CA PRO A 259 -6.85 2.71 -12.82
C PRO A 259 -6.17 1.34 -12.63
N GLY A 260 -6.91 0.24 -12.85
CA GLY A 260 -6.39 -1.12 -12.71
C GLY A 260 -5.22 -1.47 -13.64
N LEU A 261 -5.05 -0.77 -14.77
CA LEU A 261 -3.93 -0.97 -15.71
C LEU A 261 -2.76 -0.01 -15.49
N ALA A 262 -2.94 1.04 -14.70
CA ALA A 262 -1.91 2.06 -14.53
C ALA A 262 -0.55 1.52 -14.05
N PRO A 263 -0.45 0.48 -13.19
CA PRO A 263 0.83 -0.10 -12.79
C PRO A 263 1.64 -0.70 -13.93
N VAL A 264 0.99 -1.16 -15.02
CA VAL A 264 1.68 -1.78 -16.16
C VAL A 264 2.72 -0.82 -16.77
N ALA A 265 2.33 0.44 -16.97
CA ALA A 265 3.24 1.45 -17.51
C ALA A 265 4.39 1.76 -16.54
N ALA A 266 4.11 1.87 -15.23
CA ALA A 266 5.11 2.12 -14.21
C ALA A 266 6.11 0.95 -14.10
N ILE A 267 5.63 -0.29 -14.12
CA ILE A 267 6.47 -1.50 -14.13
C ILE A 267 7.38 -1.50 -15.36
N ARG A 268 6.82 -1.32 -16.56
CA ARG A 268 7.58 -1.30 -17.82
C ARG A 268 8.62 -0.18 -17.90
N ARG A 269 8.42 0.89 -17.13
CA ARG A 269 9.39 2.00 -17.05
C ARG A 269 10.67 1.60 -16.35
N ILE A 270 10.58 0.73 -15.32
CA ILE A 270 11.72 0.40 -14.44
C ILE A 270 12.22 -1.03 -14.60
N TRP A 271 11.44 -1.94 -15.18
CA TRP A 271 11.77 -3.35 -15.37
C TRP A 271 11.72 -3.71 -16.86
N ARG A 272 12.75 -4.40 -17.35
CA ARG A 272 12.92 -4.74 -18.76
C ARG A 272 12.86 -6.24 -19.03
N GLY A 273 12.41 -7.05 -18.06
CA GLY A 273 12.31 -8.50 -18.19
C GLY A 273 13.44 -9.27 -17.49
N GLU A 274 14.28 -8.58 -16.69
CA GLU A 274 15.30 -9.25 -15.89
C GLU A 274 14.65 -10.18 -14.85
N PRO A 275 15.34 -11.27 -14.46
CA PRO A 275 14.79 -12.20 -13.47
C PRO A 275 14.39 -11.50 -12.17
N LEU A 276 13.18 -11.78 -11.69
CA LEU A 276 12.68 -11.36 -10.39
C LEU A 276 12.49 -12.58 -9.49
N ALA A 277 12.92 -12.47 -8.25
CA ALA A 277 12.73 -13.51 -7.24
C ALA A 277 11.37 -13.36 -6.52
N GLN A 278 10.83 -12.14 -6.44
CA GLN A 278 9.56 -11.85 -5.78
C GLN A 278 8.91 -10.61 -6.39
N ALA A 279 7.59 -10.61 -6.49
CA ALA A 279 6.80 -9.44 -6.81
C ALA A 279 5.65 -9.26 -5.81
N GLU A 280 5.44 -8.03 -5.33
CA GLU A 280 4.30 -7.66 -4.48
C GLU A 280 3.40 -6.71 -5.27
N ILE A 281 2.29 -7.23 -5.75
CA ILE A 281 1.31 -6.49 -6.56
C ILE A 281 0.07 -6.23 -5.70
N MET A 282 -0.35 -4.98 -5.61
CA MET A 282 -1.57 -4.65 -4.90
C MET A 282 -2.78 -5.38 -5.50
N GLU A 283 -3.64 -5.87 -4.65
CA GLU A 283 -4.89 -6.55 -4.98
C GLU A 283 -6.08 -5.73 -4.44
N ALA A 284 -6.34 -4.55 -4.98
CA ALA A 284 -7.56 -3.81 -4.64
C ALA A 284 -8.80 -4.57 -5.14
N TYR A 285 -8.68 -5.15 -6.32
CA TYR A 285 -9.60 -6.12 -6.92
C TYR A 285 -8.80 -7.25 -7.54
N ALA A 286 -9.35 -8.46 -7.54
CA ALA A 286 -8.68 -9.60 -8.19
C ALA A 286 -8.41 -9.33 -9.67
N VAL A 287 -9.38 -8.72 -10.37
CA VAL A 287 -9.23 -8.33 -11.79
C VAL A 287 -8.07 -7.35 -12.00
N GLN A 288 -7.85 -6.41 -11.09
CA GLN A 288 -6.75 -5.45 -11.21
C GLN A 288 -5.39 -6.15 -11.13
N ALA A 289 -5.20 -7.05 -10.17
CA ALA A 289 -3.95 -7.82 -10.07
C ALA A 289 -3.73 -8.70 -11.31
N LEU A 290 -4.76 -9.41 -11.76
CA LEU A 290 -4.72 -10.24 -12.96
C LEU A 290 -4.40 -9.44 -14.22
N ALA A 291 -4.99 -8.25 -14.37
CA ALA A 291 -4.73 -7.36 -15.51
C ALA A 291 -3.28 -6.86 -15.53
N VAL A 292 -2.69 -6.58 -14.36
CA VAL A 292 -1.27 -6.20 -14.25
C VAL A 292 -0.37 -7.38 -14.63
N ILE A 293 -0.68 -8.59 -14.15
CA ILE A 293 0.06 -9.81 -14.47
C ILE A 293 0.05 -10.06 -15.98
N ASP A 294 -1.14 -10.12 -16.58
CA ASP A 294 -1.31 -10.35 -18.01
C ASP A 294 -0.64 -9.24 -18.85
N GLY A 295 -0.76 -7.98 -18.41
CA GLY A 295 -0.20 -6.83 -19.10
C GLY A 295 1.32 -6.72 -19.04
N THR A 296 1.96 -7.34 -18.03
CA THR A 296 3.42 -7.29 -17.86
C THR A 296 4.13 -8.58 -18.20
N GLY A 297 3.43 -9.71 -18.18
CA GLY A 297 4.03 -11.05 -18.35
C GLY A 297 4.78 -11.53 -17.09
N LEU A 298 4.51 -10.95 -15.92
CA LEU A 298 5.07 -11.42 -14.66
C LEU A 298 4.63 -12.86 -14.36
N ASP A 299 5.56 -13.67 -13.86
CA ASP A 299 5.25 -15.04 -13.42
C ASP A 299 4.31 -15.01 -12.20
N PRO A 300 3.09 -15.58 -12.30
CA PRO A 300 2.16 -15.62 -11.17
C PRO A 300 2.68 -16.34 -9.92
N GLN A 301 3.69 -17.21 -10.06
CA GLN A 301 4.23 -17.97 -8.93
C GLN A 301 5.04 -17.12 -7.97
N ILE A 302 5.71 -16.07 -8.45
CA ILE A 302 6.49 -15.16 -7.61
C ILE A 302 5.64 -14.05 -7.00
N ILE A 303 4.35 -13.95 -7.36
CA ILE A 303 3.50 -12.84 -6.95
C ILE A 303 2.83 -13.11 -5.61
N ASN A 304 2.95 -12.14 -4.70
CA ASN A 304 2.32 -12.14 -3.38
C ASN A 304 2.49 -13.52 -2.69
N PRO A 305 3.72 -13.99 -2.43
CA PRO A 305 3.96 -15.35 -1.92
C PRO A 305 3.32 -15.61 -0.55
N ALA A 306 3.01 -14.56 0.21
CA ALA A 306 2.31 -14.65 1.49
C ALA A 306 0.90 -14.02 1.45
N GLY A 307 0.25 -14.05 0.28
CA GLY A 307 -1.05 -13.43 0.04
C GLY A 307 -0.98 -11.91 -0.14
N GLY A 308 -2.03 -11.32 -0.68
CA GLY A 308 -2.11 -9.90 -1.04
C GLY A 308 -3.24 -9.14 -0.34
N GLY A 309 -3.62 -8.00 -0.93
CA GLY A 309 -4.63 -7.10 -0.39
C GLY A 309 -6.03 -7.72 -0.27
N LEU A 310 -6.40 -8.66 -1.11
CA LEU A 310 -7.66 -9.40 -1.02
C LEU A 310 -7.79 -10.16 0.31
N ALA A 311 -6.69 -10.76 0.74
CA ALA A 311 -6.65 -11.53 1.98
C ALA A 311 -6.49 -10.63 3.22
N ARG A 312 -5.77 -9.53 3.13
CA ARG A 312 -5.48 -8.67 4.29
C ARG A 312 -6.46 -7.52 4.45
N GLY A 313 -6.87 -6.91 3.37
CA GLY A 313 -7.59 -5.65 3.33
C GLY A 313 -6.76 -4.51 2.72
N HIS A 314 -7.38 -3.35 2.55
CA HIS A 314 -6.84 -2.20 1.84
C HIS A 314 -6.89 -0.92 2.70
N PRO A 315 -5.89 -0.69 3.55
CA PRO A 315 -5.69 0.60 4.23
C PRO A 315 -5.02 1.58 3.25
N ILE A 316 -5.81 2.39 2.53
CA ILE A 316 -5.41 3.15 1.33
C ILE A 316 -3.99 3.73 1.44
N GLY A 317 -3.74 4.67 2.35
CA GLY A 317 -2.44 5.34 2.47
C GLY A 317 -1.28 4.42 2.89
N ALA A 318 -1.57 3.31 3.58
CA ALA A 318 -0.54 2.36 4.01
C ALA A 318 -0.25 1.25 2.99
N SER A 319 -1.16 0.98 2.05
CA SER A 319 -1.09 -0.21 1.19
C SER A 319 0.19 -0.29 0.36
N GLY A 320 0.62 0.82 -0.23
CA GLY A 320 1.87 0.85 -1.00
C GLY A 320 3.10 0.54 -0.15
N ALA A 321 3.14 1.04 1.08
CA ALA A 321 4.23 0.75 2.02
C ALA A 321 4.22 -0.71 2.50
N ILE A 322 3.03 -1.32 2.68
CA ILE A 322 2.92 -2.74 3.02
C ILE A 322 3.60 -3.62 1.97
N LEU A 323 3.49 -3.28 0.68
CA LEU A 323 4.18 -4.03 -0.38
C LEU A 323 5.70 -3.99 -0.22
N ALA A 324 6.26 -2.82 0.14
CA ALA A 324 7.69 -2.68 0.39
C ALA A 324 8.14 -3.43 1.66
N VAL A 325 7.33 -3.41 2.73
CA VAL A 325 7.56 -4.23 3.94
C VAL A 325 7.59 -5.72 3.59
N ARG A 326 6.66 -6.18 2.74
CA ARG A 326 6.62 -7.56 2.27
C ARG A 326 7.89 -7.94 1.48
N LEU A 327 8.35 -7.07 0.58
CA LEU A 327 9.61 -7.29 -0.14
C LEU A 327 10.78 -7.36 0.83
N PHE A 328 10.87 -6.45 1.81
CA PHE A 328 11.96 -6.41 2.77
C PHE A 328 12.09 -7.72 3.55
N HIS A 329 10.99 -8.29 4.02
CA HIS A 329 11.00 -9.52 4.80
C HIS A 329 11.05 -10.79 3.93
N GLY A 330 10.46 -10.76 2.73
CA GLY A 330 10.34 -11.92 1.84
C GLY A 330 11.52 -12.15 0.92
N LEU A 331 12.10 -11.08 0.37
CA LEU A 331 13.17 -11.16 -0.64
C LEU A 331 14.50 -11.54 0.01
N LYS A 332 14.99 -12.76 -0.26
CA LYS A 332 16.24 -13.27 0.32
C LYS A 332 17.43 -13.09 -0.62
N GLN A 333 17.19 -13.04 -1.93
CA GLN A 333 18.23 -12.89 -2.96
C GLN A 333 17.63 -12.29 -4.23
N GLY A 334 18.47 -11.71 -5.08
CA GLY A 334 18.08 -11.20 -6.38
C GLY A 334 17.19 -9.95 -6.28
N ARG A 335 16.36 -9.74 -7.31
CA ARG A 335 15.53 -8.55 -7.45
C ARG A 335 14.09 -8.79 -7.06
N GLY A 336 13.48 -7.77 -6.48
CA GLY A 336 12.07 -7.73 -6.12
C GLY A 336 11.37 -6.50 -6.70
N LEU A 337 10.07 -6.65 -6.99
CA LEU A 337 9.23 -5.61 -7.56
C LEU A 337 8.00 -5.38 -6.68
N ALA A 338 7.70 -4.13 -6.35
CA ALA A 338 6.40 -3.74 -5.79
C ALA A 338 5.65 -2.86 -6.79
N ALA A 339 4.33 -3.06 -6.93
CA ALA A 339 3.51 -2.18 -7.76
C ALA A 339 2.07 -2.05 -7.26
N ILE A 340 1.50 -0.87 -7.44
CA ILE A 340 0.18 -0.50 -6.96
C ILE A 340 -0.52 0.45 -7.92
N ALA A 341 -1.82 0.21 -8.10
CA ALA A 341 -2.74 1.13 -8.77
C ALA A 341 -3.33 2.13 -7.76
N ALA A 342 -3.65 3.31 -8.23
CA ALA A 342 -4.44 4.27 -7.47
C ALA A 342 -5.53 4.90 -8.32
N ALA A 343 -6.59 5.35 -7.66
CA ALA A 343 -7.70 6.08 -8.29
C ALA A 343 -7.18 7.27 -9.09
N GLY A 344 -7.93 7.66 -10.13
CA GLY A 344 -7.52 8.70 -11.08
C GLY A 344 -6.49 8.19 -12.12
N GLY A 345 -6.36 6.87 -12.30
CA GLY A 345 -5.50 6.28 -13.33
C GLY A 345 -4.01 6.33 -13.02
N ILE A 346 -3.62 6.28 -11.75
CA ILE A 346 -2.23 6.38 -11.33
C ILE A 346 -1.65 4.99 -11.06
N GLY A 347 -0.39 4.75 -11.48
CA GLY A 347 0.36 3.54 -11.18
C GLY A 347 1.75 3.85 -10.65
N THR A 348 2.14 3.22 -9.56
CA THR A 348 3.49 3.33 -8.97
C THR A 348 4.15 1.95 -8.92
N ALA A 349 5.44 1.91 -9.23
CA ALA A 349 6.26 0.71 -9.13
C ALA A 349 7.63 1.04 -8.52
N LEU A 350 8.18 0.09 -7.75
CA LEU A 350 9.48 0.14 -7.10
C LEU A 350 10.26 -1.15 -7.39
N LEU A 351 11.52 -1.04 -7.81
CA LEU A 351 12.45 -2.15 -8.01
C LEU A 351 13.53 -2.12 -6.93
N VAL A 352 13.75 -3.25 -6.29
CA VAL A 352 14.73 -3.42 -5.22
C VAL A 352 15.64 -4.62 -5.48
N GLU A 353 16.77 -4.68 -4.80
CA GLU A 353 17.70 -5.80 -4.86
C GLU A 353 18.19 -6.19 -3.46
N ALA A 354 18.14 -7.48 -3.17
CA ALA A 354 18.71 -8.01 -1.93
C ALA A 354 20.25 -7.94 -1.97
N PRO A 355 20.93 -7.79 -0.80
CA PRO A 355 22.38 -7.87 -0.75
C PRO A 355 22.85 -9.24 -1.25
N THR A 356 23.98 -9.26 -1.96
CA THR A 356 24.65 -10.48 -2.44
C THR A 356 25.31 -11.26 -1.32
#